data_d74ae9031ee51ba111e25e778eadc22c
#
_entry.id   d74ae9031ee51ba111e25e778eadc22c
#
_cell.length_a   1.000
_cell.length_b   1.000
_cell.length_c   1.000
_cell.angle_alpha   90.00
_cell.angle_beta   90.00
_cell.angle_gamma   90.00
#
_symmetry.space_group_name_H-M   'P 1'
#
loop_
_entity.id
_entity.type
_entity.pdbx_description
1 polymer ?
#
loop_
_entity_poly.entity_id
_entity_poly.type
_entity_poly.pdbx_seq_one_letter_code
_entity_poly.pdbx_strand_id
1 'polypeptide(L)'
;MTAIADAKLDSIPLVAITGNVFKHLIGSDAFQEVDTVGIVEPIVKHAFFVGNADDIENVVYEAFHLARSGRPGPVLIDITKNAQADELISPFQGKISLQKKSENSSSFIPEIDKARQAIE
;
A
#
# COMPACT_ATOMS: atom_id res chain seq x y z
N MET A 1 9.03 2.50 -12.58
CA MET A 1 8.50 3.80 -12.14
C MET A 1 7.37 4.30 -13.03
N THR A 2 7.52 4.35 -14.35
CA THR A 2 6.50 4.86 -15.28
C THR A 2 5.13 4.20 -15.10
N ALA A 3 5.06 2.87 -15.07
CA ALA A 3 3.79 2.14 -14.88
C ALA A 3 3.08 2.46 -13.55
N ILE A 4 3.83 2.75 -12.49
CA ILE A 4 3.25 3.15 -11.18
C ILE A 4 2.68 4.57 -11.28
N ALA A 5 3.39 5.49 -11.94
CA ALA A 5 2.91 6.85 -12.15
C ALA A 5 1.64 6.88 -13.02
N ASP A 6 1.61 6.10 -14.09
CA ASP A 6 0.43 5.94 -14.96
C ASP A 6 -0.76 5.38 -14.18
N ALA A 7 -0.54 4.34 -13.35
CA ALA A 7 -1.58 3.78 -12.50
C ALA A 7 -2.15 4.83 -11.51
N LYS A 8 -1.32 5.75 -11.00
CA LYS A 8 -1.79 6.83 -10.14
C LYS A 8 -2.65 7.83 -10.91
N LEU A 9 -2.22 8.23 -12.10
CA LEU A 9 -2.95 9.19 -12.93
C LEU A 9 -4.31 8.63 -13.36
N ASP A 10 -4.33 7.37 -13.77
CA ASP A 10 -5.53 6.68 -14.27
C ASP A 10 -6.40 6.07 -13.16
N SER A 11 -6.02 6.25 -11.89
CA SER A 11 -6.74 5.68 -10.73
C SER A 11 -6.88 4.15 -10.78
N ILE A 12 -5.83 3.48 -11.25
CA ILE A 12 -5.77 2.01 -11.34
C ILE A 12 -5.26 1.44 -10.04
N PRO A 13 -5.99 0.51 -9.37
CA PRO A 13 -5.50 -0.16 -8.19
C PRO A 13 -4.37 -1.12 -8.56
N LEU A 14 -3.18 -0.86 -8.05
CA LEU A 14 -1.97 -1.65 -8.30
C LEU A 14 -1.23 -1.86 -6.99
N VAL A 15 -0.75 -3.06 -6.73
CA VAL A 15 0.20 -3.35 -5.64
C VAL A 15 1.54 -3.73 -6.27
N ALA A 16 2.55 -2.90 -6.05
CA ALA A 16 3.92 -3.15 -6.47
C ALA A 16 4.72 -3.71 -5.29
N ILE A 17 5.46 -4.79 -5.51
CA ILE A 17 6.32 -5.40 -4.49
C ILE A 17 7.76 -5.28 -4.98
N THR A 18 8.62 -4.72 -4.11
CA THR A 18 10.05 -4.59 -4.35
C THR A 18 10.85 -5.29 -3.27
N GLY A 19 12.06 -5.73 -3.61
CA GLY A 19 13.01 -6.28 -2.65
C GLY A 19 14.07 -5.25 -2.30
N ASN A 20 14.43 -5.18 -1.02
CA ASN A 20 15.49 -4.32 -0.51
C ASN A 20 16.61 -5.16 0.10
N VAL A 21 17.74 -4.52 0.40
CA VAL A 21 18.90 -5.13 1.08
C VAL A 21 18.54 -5.64 2.48
N PHE A 22 19.49 -6.27 3.16
CA PHE A 22 19.32 -6.65 4.56
C PHE A 22 19.04 -5.41 5.42
N LYS A 23 18.13 -5.55 6.38
CA LYS A 23 17.71 -4.44 7.28
C LYS A 23 18.90 -3.74 7.97
N HIS A 24 19.93 -4.48 8.37
CA HIS A 24 21.11 -3.91 9.04
C HIS A 24 22.07 -3.15 8.12
N LEU A 25 21.89 -3.26 6.80
CA LEU A 25 22.66 -2.52 5.80
C LEU A 25 22.02 -1.20 5.38
N ILE A 26 20.76 -0.98 5.77
CA ILE A 26 20.02 0.23 5.39
C ILE A 26 20.65 1.44 6.05
N GLY A 27 20.95 2.47 5.23
CA GLY A 27 21.66 3.67 5.67
C GLY A 27 23.18 3.56 5.66
N SER A 28 23.75 2.45 5.14
CA SER A 28 25.20 2.25 5.07
C SER A 28 25.81 2.46 3.67
N ASP A 29 25.01 2.96 2.70
CA ASP A 29 25.39 3.04 1.29
C ASP A 29 25.84 1.68 0.72
N ALA A 30 25.21 0.61 1.18
CA ALA A 30 25.50 -0.74 0.73
C ALA A 30 25.20 -0.89 -0.77
N PHE A 31 25.92 -1.84 -1.42
CA PHE A 31 25.66 -2.15 -2.82
C PHE A 31 24.19 -2.52 -3.04
N GLN A 32 23.54 -1.88 -4.01
CA GLN A 32 22.11 -1.99 -4.32
C GLN A 32 21.14 -1.44 -3.26
N GLU A 33 21.63 -0.69 -2.28
CA GLU A 33 20.76 0.07 -1.41
C GLU A 33 20.14 1.25 -2.16
N VAL A 34 18.82 1.28 -2.21
CA VAL A 34 18.06 2.40 -2.81
C VAL A 34 16.92 2.75 -1.87
N ASP A 35 16.72 4.03 -1.60
CA ASP A 35 15.52 4.50 -0.91
C ASP A 35 14.29 4.42 -1.83
N THR A 36 13.82 3.19 -2.02
CA THR A 36 12.68 2.90 -2.91
C THR A 36 11.43 3.63 -2.45
N VAL A 37 11.20 3.71 -1.14
CA VAL A 37 10.04 4.39 -0.55
C VAL A 37 10.08 5.88 -0.88
N GLY A 38 11.19 6.56 -0.62
CA GLY A 38 11.34 7.98 -0.91
C GLY A 38 11.19 8.32 -2.41
N ILE A 39 11.70 7.46 -3.29
CA ILE A 39 11.59 7.65 -4.74
C ILE A 39 10.14 7.53 -5.23
N VAL A 40 9.35 6.62 -4.68
CA VAL A 40 7.97 6.37 -5.16
C VAL A 40 6.91 7.18 -4.43
N GLU A 41 7.20 7.76 -3.29
CA GLU A 41 6.24 8.48 -2.45
C GLU A 41 5.34 9.45 -3.25
N PRO A 42 5.86 10.28 -4.18
CA PRO A 42 5.02 11.20 -4.95
C PRO A 42 4.10 10.51 -5.97
N ILE A 43 4.36 9.26 -6.33
CA ILE A 43 3.64 8.53 -7.38
C ILE A 43 2.82 7.33 -6.86
N VAL A 44 2.73 7.12 -5.55
CA VAL A 44 1.90 6.08 -4.93
C VAL A 44 0.85 6.68 -4.00
N LYS A 45 -0.14 5.91 -3.60
CA LYS A 45 -1.07 6.27 -2.51
C LYS A 45 -0.41 6.10 -1.16
N HIS A 46 0.35 5.01 -1.03
CA HIS A 46 1.11 4.68 0.17
C HIS A 46 2.27 3.74 -0.19
N ALA A 47 3.35 3.83 0.58
CA ALA A 47 4.47 2.92 0.49
C ALA A 47 4.72 2.27 1.86
N PHE A 48 4.77 0.95 1.89
CA PHE A 48 5.09 0.18 3.08
C PHE A 48 6.53 -0.29 3.03
N PHE A 49 7.21 -0.23 4.17
CA PHE A 49 8.51 -0.86 4.38
C PHE A 49 8.35 -2.05 5.33
N VAL A 50 8.79 -3.23 4.92
CA VAL A 50 8.65 -4.48 5.68
C VAL A 50 10.02 -5.02 6.06
N GLY A 51 10.34 -4.95 7.34
CA GLY A 51 11.62 -5.40 7.90
C GLY A 51 11.56 -6.73 8.65
N ASN A 52 10.38 -7.33 8.85
CA ASN A 52 10.19 -8.61 9.54
C ASN A 52 9.21 -9.49 8.77
N ALA A 53 9.44 -10.81 8.80
CA ALA A 53 8.58 -11.77 8.11
C ALA A 53 7.14 -11.79 8.64
N ASP A 54 6.96 -11.65 9.96
CA ASP A 54 5.63 -11.68 10.59
C ASP A 54 4.72 -10.51 10.19
N ASP A 55 5.29 -9.40 9.69
CA ASP A 55 4.53 -8.23 9.27
C ASP A 55 3.98 -8.36 7.84
N ILE A 56 4.52 -9.28 7.04
CA ILE A 56 4.18 -9.41 5.61
C ILE A 56 2.69 -9.64 5.39
N GLU A 57 2.07 -10.54 6.15
CA GLU A 57 0.65 -10.88 6.00
C GLU A 57 -0.24 -9.65 6.15
N ASN A 58 -0.05 -8.92 7.25
CA ASN A 58 -0.85 -7.73 7.55
C ASN A 58 -0.64 -6.62 6.53
N VAL A 59 0.62 -6.38 6.16
CA VAL A 59 0.97 -5.32 5.19
C VAL A 59 0.42 -5.63 3.80
N VAL A 60 0.53 -6.87 3.34
CA VAL A 60 -0.03 -7.26 2.03
C VAL A 60 -1.54 -7.03 2.02
N TYR A 61 -2.23 -7.46 3.08
CA TYR A 61 -3.67 -7.25 3.19
C TYR A 61 -4.04 -5.77 3.14
N GLU A 62 -3.37 -4.94 3.95
CA GLU A 62 -3.61 -3.51 4.01
C GLU A 62 -3.32 -2.82 2.66
N ALA A 63 -2.25 -3.23 1.98
CA ALA A 63 -1.88 -2.71 0.67
C ALA A 63 -2.98 -2.96 -0.38
N PHE A 64 -3.53 -4.18 -0.45
CA PHE A 64 -4.63 -4.49 -1.36
C PHE A 64 -5.92 -3.74 -1.00
N HIS A 65 -6.19 -3.56 0.30
CA HIS A 65 -7.33 -2.76 0.75
C HIS A 65 -7.17 -1.29 0.35
N LEU A 66 -6.00 -0.69 0.63
CA LEU A 66 -5.71 0.71 0.30
C LEU A 66 -5.72 0.96 -1.20
N ALA A 67 -5.16 0.06 -2.01
CA ALA A 67 -5.13 0.21 -3.46
C ALA A 67 -6.53 0.40 -4.05
N ARG A 68 -7.55 -0.23 -3.47
CA ARG A 68 -8.94 -0.21 -3.95
C ARG A 68 -9.85 0.75 -3.19
N SER A 69 -9.45 1.23 -2.01
CA SER A 69 -10.27 2.11 -1.16
C SER A 69 -10.31 3.55 -1.69
N GLY A 70 -11.42 4.25 -1.52
CA GLY A 70 -11.58 5.63 -1.98
C GLY A 70 -11.24 5.77 -3.47
N ARG A 71 -10.45 6.78 -3.85
CA ARG A 71 -9.89 6.85 -5.20
C ARG A 71 -8.87 5.73 -5.37
N PRO A 72 -9.07 4.76 -6.27
CA PRO A 72 -8.11 3.70 -6.51
C PRO A 72 -6.74 4.23 -6.94
N GLY A 73 -5.68 3.48 -6.67
CA GLY A 73 -4.33 3.89 -7.06
C GLY A 73 -3.26 2.93 -6.57
N PRO A 74 -2.01 3.15 -6.98
CA PRO A 74 -0.90 2.26 -6.69
C PRO A 74 -0.45 2.35 -5.23
N VAL A 75 -0.08 1.21 -4.68
CA VAL A 75 0.58 1.04 -3.37
C VAL A 75 1.86 0.25 -3.58
N LEU A 76 2.93 0.61 -2.89
CA LEU A 76 4.19 -0.12 -2.93
C LEU A 76 4.43 -0.83 -1.61
N ILE A 77 5.00 -2.04 -1.69
CA ILE A 77 5.51 -2.80 -0.54
C ILE A 77 6.99 -3.08 -0.80
N ASP A 78 7.87 -2.50 0.00
CA ASP A 78 9.32 -2.75 -0.06
C ASP A 78 9.73 -3.71 1.04
N ILE A 79 10.20 -4.92 0.66
CA ILE A 79 10.44 -6.02 1.58
C ILE A 79 11.94 -6.27 1.69
N THR A 80 12.50 -6.17 2.90
CA THR A 80 13.91 -6.46 3.14
C THR A 80 14.26 -7.92 2.89
N LYS A 81 15.53 -8.20 2.60
CA LYS A 81 16.03 -9.56 2.38
C LYS A 81 15.86 -10.47 3.59
N ASN A 82 15.98 -9.96 4.81
CA ASN A 82 15.68 -10.73 6.01
C ASN A 82 14.20 -11.16 6.05
N ALA A 83 13.27 -10.21 5.86
CA ALA A 83 11.84 -10.53 5.91
C ALA A 83 11.43 -11.59 4.89
N GLN A 84 12.18 -11.70 3.76
CA GLN A 84 11.96 -12.73 2.75
C GLN A 84 12.58 -14.10 3.11
N ALA A 85 13.61 -14.12 3.95
CA ALA A 85 14.39 -15.32 4.26
C ALA A 85 14.13 -15.89 5.66
N ASP A 86 13.64 -15.06 6.58
CA ASP A 86 13.40 -15.44 7.96
C ASP A 86 12.18 -16.35 8.08
N GLU A 87 12.21 -17.28 9.03
CA GLU A 87 11.06 -18.12 9.36
C GLU A 87 10.00 -17.29 10.09
N LEU A 88 8.72 -17.59 9.81
CA LEU A 88 7.62 -17.01 10.54
C LEU A 88 7.60 -17.53 11.99
N ILE A 89 7.58 -16.62 12.95
CA ILE A 89 7.45 -16.96 14.37
C ILE A 89 5.98 -17.24 14.69
N SER A 90 5.08 -16.46 14.09
CA SER A 90 3.64 -16.63 14.26
C SER A 90 3.05 -17.48 13.13
N PRO A 91 2.21 -18.49 13.45
CA PRO A 91 1.58 -19.25 12.38
C PRO A 91 0.68 -18.35 11.55
N PHE A 92 0.72 -18.52 10.23
CA PHE A 92 -0.18 -17.84 9.31
C PHE A 92 -1.64 -18.04 9.75
N GLN A 93 -2.30 -16.96 10.13
CA GLN A 93 -3.63 -17.09 10.74
C GLN A 93 -4.75 -17.21 9.71
N GLY A 94 -4.50 -16.82 8.45
CA GLY A 94 -5.47 -16.95 7.37
C GLY A 94 -6.83 -16.27 7.61
N LYS A 95 -7.03 -15.72 8.79
CA LYS A 95 -8.24 -15.01 9.20
C LYS A 95 -8.06 -13.53 8.95
N ILE A 96 -8.22 -13.17 7.71
CA ILE A 96 -8.49 -11.79 7.35
C ILE A 96 -9.88 -11.46 7.89
N SER A 97 -9.96 -11.03 9.13
CA SER A 97 -11.17 -10.38 9.59
C SER A 97 -11.25 -9.05 8.86
N LEU A 98 -12.02 -9.03 7.78
CA LEU A 98 -12.57 -7.80 7.24
C LEU A 98 -13.34 -7.16 8.40
N GLN A 99 -12.69 -6.33 9.21
CA GLN A 99 -13.44 -5.35 9.95
C GLN A 99 -14.10 -4.51 8.85
N LYS A 100 -15.37 -4.81 8.57
CA LYS A 100 -16.25 -3.88 7.92
C LYS A 100 -16.20 -2.63 8.77
N LYS A 101 -15.27 -1.71 8.42
CA LYS A 101 -15.40 -0.33 8.79
C LYS A 101 -16.74 0.03 8.18
N SER A 102 -17.76 0.18 9.02
CA SER A 102 -19.09 0.56 8.61
C SER A 102 -18.90 1.76 7.68
N GLU A 103 -19.17 1.54 6.41
CA GLU A 103 -19.29 2.63 5.46
C GLU A 103 -20.52 3.42 5.92
N ASN A 104 -20.31 4.40 6.77
CA ASN A 104 -21.21 5.51 6.88
C ASN A 104 -21.05 6.33 5.58
N SER A 105 -21.47 5.73 4.47
CA SER A 105 -21.61 6.39 3.17
C SER A 105 -22.82 7.33 3.11
N SER A 106 -23.46 7.59 4.26
CA SER A 106 -24.65 8.45 4.33
C SER A 106 -24.33 9.96 4.38
N SER A 107 -23.05 10.37 4.41
CA SER A 107 -22.72 11.80 4.48
C SER A 107 -22.45 12.47 3.14
N PHE A 108 -22.32 11.71 2.05
CA PHE A 108 -22.00 12.27 0.71
C PHE A 108 -23.25 12.53 -0.17
N ILE A 109 -24.38 11.91 0.15
CA ILE A 109 -25.62 12.00 -0.64
C ILE A 109 -26.25 13.40 -0.59
N PRO A 110 -26.25 14.14 0.55
CA PRO A 110 -26.87 15.47 0.60
C PRO A 110 -26.20 16.54 -0.26
N GLU A 111 -24.90 16.40 -0.54
CA GLU A 111 -24.19 17.38 -1.37
C GLU A 111 -24.43 17.16 -2.87
N ILE A 112 -24.59 15.90 -3.28
CA ILE A 112 -24.93 15.55 -4.67
C ILE A 112 -26.34 16.03 -5.01
N ASP A 113 -27.29 15.88 -4.10
CA ASP A 113 -28.67 16.36 -4.30
C ASP A 113 -28.75 17.89 -4.32
N LYS A 114 -27.94 18.58 -3.49
CA LYS A 114 -27.82 20.05 -3.55
C LYS A 114 -27.18 20.52 -4.86
N ALA A 115 -26.18 19.82 -5.38
CA ALA A 115 -25.56 20.14 -6.65
C ALA A 115 -26.52 19.92 -7.82
N ARG A 116 -27.38 18.89 -7.79
CA ARG A 116 -28.41 18.65 -8.78
C ARG A 116 -29.45 19.77 -8.81
N GLN A 117 -29.94 20.22 -7.65
CA GLN A 117 -30.93 21.31 -7.54
C GLN A 117 -30.39 22.66 -7.98
N ALA A 118 -29.06 22.87 -8.01
CA ALA A 118 -28.42 24.10 -8.46
C ALA A 118 -28.25 24.17 -9.99
N ILE A 119 -28.50 23.08 -10.72
CA ILE A 119 -28.34 22.97 -12.18
C ILE A 119 -29.69 23.03 -12.91
N GLU A 120 -30.81 22.86 -12.22
CA GLU A 120 -32.18 23.11 -12.71
C GLU A 120 -32.60 24.57 -12.54
#